data_cb5f468821f798b9aaf7c4aa82748be9
#
_entry.id   cb5f468821f798b9aaf7c4aa82748be9
#
_cell.length_a   1.000
_cell.length_b   1.000
_cell.length_c   1.000
_cell.angle_alpha   90.00
_cell.angle_beta   90.00
_cell.angle_gamma   90.00
#
_symmetry.space_group_name_H-M   'P 1'
#
loop_
_entity.id
_entity.type
_entity.pdbx_description
1 polymer ?
#
loop_
_entity_poly.entity_id
_entity_poly.type
_entity_poly.pdbx_seq_one_letter_code
_entity_poly.pdbx_strand_id
1 'polypeptide(L)'
;MSFFTKLFASIGIGSARVDTKLERDTYRPGDKVNGVVEVKGGAVAQNIEEIYISLHTKYIVESDSKEAMKKTTIERIRINDPFTILVDEIKEIPFSFTLPLDTPLTYGKVKVWIATSVDIKNAVDPRDEDFIDVVPTPLVHAAFLA
;
A
#
# COMPACT_ATOMS: atom_id res chain seq x y z
N MET A 1 -3.01 31.58 6.36
CA MET A 1 -2.20 30.52 6.96
C MET A 1 -0.84 31.05 7.30
N SER A 2 -0.31 30.65 8.44
CA SER A 2 0.98 31.10 8.87
C SER A 2 2.11 30.39 8.12
N PHE A 3 3.24 31.07 8.02
CA PHE A 3 4.46 30.48 7.45
C PHE A 3 4.88 29.21 8.21
N PHE A 4 4.75 29.21 9.54
CA PHE A 4 5.12 28.05 10.36
C PHE A 4 4.25 26.84 10.07
N THR A 5 2.95 27.02 9.85
CA THR A 5 2.05 25.91 9.51
C THR A 5 2.47 25.25 8.19
N LYS A 6 2.81 26.05 7.17
CA LYS A 6 3.30 25.54 5.89
C LYS A 6 4.64 24.83 6.03
N LEU A 7 5.54 25.38 6.85
CA LEU A 7 6.85 24.78 7.09
C LEU A 7 6.70 23.42 7.77
N PHE A 8 5.86 23.33 8.80
CA PHE A 8 5.63 22.06 9.50
C PHE A 8 4.97 21.02 8.58
N ALA A 9 4.03 21.42 7.74
CA ALA A 9 3.41 20.50 6.78
C ALA A 9 4.45 19.96 5.78
N SER A 10 5.40 20.79 5.33
CA SER A 10 6.42 20.35 4.39
C SER A 10 7.38 19.30 4.97
N ILE A 11 7.54 19.24 6.29
CA ILE A 11 8.33 18.23 6.99
C ILE A 11 7.48 17.12 7.64
N GLY A 12 6.19 17.05 7.28
CA GLY A 12 5.27 16.00 7.72
C GLY A 12 4.41 16.36 8.93
N ILE A 13 4.65 17.47 9.61
CA ILE A 13 3.85 17.92 10.75
C ILE A 13 2.65 18.72 10.25
N GLY A 14 1.43 18.21 10.51
CA GLY A 14 0.20 18.83 10.00
C GLY A 14 -0.03 18.62 8.52
N SER A 15 0.67 17.68 7.91
CA SER A 15 0.52 17.26 6.51
C SER A 15 -0.72 16.39 6.34
N ALA A 16 -1.12 16.17 5.10
CA ALA A 16 -2.17 15.23 4.75
C ALA A 16 -1.80 13.81 5.22
N ARG A 17 -2.79 13.02 5.53
CA ARG A 17 -2.65 11.62 5.95
C ARG A 17 -3.34 10.70 4.96
N VAL A 18 -2.88 9.45 4.92
CA VAL A 18 -3.46 8.43 4.07
C VAL A 18 -3.80 7.20 4.90
N ASP A 19 -4.96 6.63 4.64
CA ASP A 19 -5.40 5.36 5.24
C ASP A 19 -6.05 4.53 4.13
N THR A 20 -5.57 3.32 3.96
CA THR A 20 -6.08 2.39 2.95
C THR A 20 -6.98 1.36 3.61
N LYS A 21 -8.19 1.25 3.11
CA LYS A 21 -9.19 0.31 3.60
C LYS A 21 -9.39 -0.76 2.56
N LEU A 22 -8.94 -1.98 2.85
CA LEU A 22 -9.14 -3.13 2.00
C LEU A 22 -10.49 -3.79 2.31
N GLU A 23 -11.12 -4.34 1.29
CA GLU A 23 -12.38 -5.08 1.45
C GLU A 23 -12.18 -6.33 2.30
N ARG A 24 -11.02 -6.99 2.19
CA ARG A 24 -10.65 -8.19 2.96
C ARG A 24 -9.18 -8.12 3.34
N ASP A 25 -8.77 -8.99 4.26
CA ASP A 25 -7.36 -9.18 4.65
C ASP A 25 -6.78 -10.51 4.20
N THR A 26 -7.61 -11.41 3.65
CA THR A 26 -7.20 -12.72 3.16
C THR A 26 -7.60 -12.88 1.69
N TYR A 27 -6.63 -13.26 0.88
CA TYR A 27 -6.77 -13.38 -0.56
C TYR A 27 -6.12 -14.65 -1.07
N ARG A 28 -6.49 -15.05 -2.27
CA ARG A 28 -5.84 -16.12 -3.05
C ARG A 28 -5.17 -15.50 -4.27
N PRO A 29 -4.07 -16.08 -4.77
CA PRO A 29 -3.52 -15.63 -6.05
C PRO A 29 -4.60 -15.64 -7.14
N GLY A 30 -4.68 -14.57 -7.91
CA GLY A 30 -5.73 -14.38 -8.92
C GLY A 30 -6.99 -13.67 -8.42
N ASP A 31 -7.15 -13.50 -7.12
CA ASP A 31 -8.29 -12.76 -6.56
C ASP A 31 -8.21 -11.28 -6.93
N LYS A 32 -9.38 -10.67 -7.03
CA LYS A 32 -9.49 -9.24 -7.17
C LYS A 32 -9.36 -8.57 -5.81
N VAL A 33 -8.44 -7.62 -5.70
CA VAL A 33 -8.26 -6.82 -4.49
C VAL A 33 -8.96 -5.49 -4.70
N ASN A 34 -10.00 -5.23 -3.92
CA ASN A 34 -10.72 -3.97 -3.92
C ASN A 34 -10.46 -3.21 -2.64
N GLY A 35 -10.35 -1.91 -2.75
CA GLY A 35 -10.17 -1.07 -1.59
C GLY A 35 -10.45 0.40 -1.90
N VAL A 36 -10.31 1.21 -0.86
CA VAL A 36 -10.45 2.65 -0.94
C VAL A 36 -9.26 3.28 -0.23
N VAL A 37 -8.63 4.23 -0.88
CA VAL A 37 -7.61 5.08 -0.24
C VAL A 37 -8.29 6.35 0.23
N GLU A 38 -8.28 6.56 1.54
CA GLU A 38 -8.77 7.78 2.15
C GLU A 38 -7.61 8.75 2.35
N VAL A 39 -7.69 9.91 1.72
CA VAL A 39 -6.72 10.99 1.90
C VAL A 39 -7.41 12.07 2.73
N LYS A 40 -6.84 12.39 3.88
CA LYS A 40 -7.34 13.45 4.76
C LYS A 40 -6.39 14.63 4.74
N GLY A 41 -6.90 15.80 4.37
CA GLY A 41 -6.14 17.05 4.39
C GLY A 41 -5.68 17.41 5.79
N GLY A 42 -4.50 18.01 5.86
CA GLY A 42 -3.91 18.47 7.11
C GLY A 42 -4.25 19.92 7.40
N ALA A 43 -3.30 20.61 8.05
CA ALA A 43 -3.46 22.00 8.49
C ALA A 43 -3.34 23.02 7.35
N VAL A 44 -2.83 22.62 6.20
CA VAL A 44 -2.71 23.45 5.00
C VAL A 44 -3.19 22.67 3.78
N ALA A 45 -3.68 23.39 2.77
CA ALA A 45 -3.98 22.78 1.47
C ALA A 45 -2.67 22.30 0.81
N GLN A 46 -2.71 21.13 0.20
CA GLN A 46 -1.54 20.54 -0.43
C GLN A 46 -1.88 19.98 -1.82
N ASN A 47 -0.90 20.00 -2.71
CA ASN A 47 -1.04 19.43 -4.04
C ASN A 47 -0.60 17.96 -4.00
N ILE A 48 -1.56 17.08 -4.25
CA ILE A 48 -1.33 15.64 -4.36
C ILE A 48 -1.01 15.34 -5.82
N GLU A 49 0.18 14.82 -6.09
CA GLU A 49 0.60 14.47 -7.44
C GLU A 49 0.17 13.06 -7.80
N GLU A 50 0.79 12.06 -7.22
CA GLU A 50 0.51 10.66 -7.56
C GLU A 50 0.27 9.83 -6.30
N ILE A 51 -0.69 8.92 -6.39
CA ILE A 51 -0.95 7.92 -5.36
C ILE A 51 -0.65 6.56 -5.98
N TYR A 52 0.23 5.82 -5.34
CA TYR A 52 0.62 4.48 -5.77
C TYR A 52 0.16 3.43 -4.77
N ILE A 53 -0.39 2.36 -5.30
CA ILE A 53 -0.60 1.11 -4.58
C ILE A 53 0.49 0.14 -5.05
N SER A 54 1.21 -0.44 -4.11
CA SER A 54 2.28 -1.37 -4.40
C SER A 54 2.07 -2.66 -3.61
N LEU A 55 2.33 -3.78 -4.25
CA LEU A 55 2.30 -5.10 -3.62
C LEU A 55 3.73 -5.54 -3.37
N HIS A 56 4.04 -5.86 -2.13
CA HIS A 56 5.39 -6.27 -1.70
C HIS A 56 5.36 -7.63 -1.05
N THR A 57 6.47 -8.31 -1.13
CA THR A 57 6.71 -9.54 -0.38
C THR A 57 8.07 -9.52 0.28
N LYS A 58 8.18 -10.24 1.37
CA LYS A 58 9.40 -10.44 2.13
C LYS A 58 9.53 -11.92 2.43
N TYR A 59 10.68 -12.49 2.08
CA TYR A 59 10.93 -13.92 2.22
C TYR A 59 12.37 -14.16 2.63
N ILE A 60 12.64 -15.38 3.11
CA ILE A 60 13.99 -15.77 3.51
C ILE A 60 14.68 -16.47 2.36
N VAL A 61 15.90 -16.06 2.05
CA VAL A 61 16.79 -16.75 1.13
C VAL A 61 17.94 -17.34 1.92
N GLU A 62 18.16 -18.65 1.76
CA GLU A 62 19.32 -19.33 2.34
C GLU A 62 20.42 -19.41 1.30
N SER A 63 21.62 -18.96 1.68
CA SER A 63 22.82 -18.99 0.85
C SER A 63 24.04 -19.19 1.73
N ASP A 64 24.87 -20.17 1.40
CA ASP A 64 26.15 -20.45 2.11
C ASP A 64 26.00 -20.56 3.63
N SER A 65 24.96 -21.26 4.10
CA SER A 65 24.62 -21.44 5.50
C SER A 65 24.19 -20.16 6.22
N LYS A 66 23.84 -19.11 5.47
CA LYS A 66 23.31 -17.85 6.01
C LYS A 66 21.88 -17.64 5.55
N GLU A 67 21.06 -17.16 6.47
CA GLU A 67 19.72 -16.70 6.16
C GLU A 67 19.73 -15.20 5.92
N ALA A 68 19.11 -14.75 4.84
CA ALA A 68 18.93 -13.33 4.54
C ALA A 68 17.48 -13.06 4.16
N MET A 69 16.95 -11.95 4.68
CA MET A 69 15.61 -11.47 4.29
C MET A 69 15.69 -10.71 2.97
N LYS A 70 14.86 -11.10 2.02
CA LYS A 70 14.72 -10.41 0.75
C LYS A 70 13.36 -9.74 0.69
N LYS A 71 13.34 -8.49 0.23
CA LYS A 71 12.15 -7.70 -0.01
C LYS A 71 12.03 -7.42 -1.50
N THR A 72 10.86 -7.63 -2.07
CA THR A 72 10.62 -7.44 -3.50
C THR A 72 9.27 -6.77 -3.73
N THR A 73 9.21 -5.88 -4.72
CA THR A 73 7.97 -5.29 -5.21
C THR A 73 7.43 -6.17 -6.34
N ILE A 74 6.22 -6.68 -6.17
CA ILE A 74 5.56 -7.57 -7.13
C ILE A 74 4.78 -6.76 -8.17
N GLU A 75 4.08 -5.73 -7.73
CA GLU A 75 3.17 -4.92 -8.54
C GLU A 75 3.18 -3.48 -8.03
N ARG A 76 2.98 -2.51 -8.93
CA ARG A 76 2.81 -1.11 -8.57
C ARG A 76 1.86 -0.44 -9.55
N ILE A 77 0.82 0.21 -9.04
CA ILE A 77 -0.16 0.90 -9.87
C ILE A 77 -0.39 2.33 -9.37
N ARG A 78 -0.62 3.26 -10.30
CA ARG A 78 -1.08 4.60 -9.99
C ARG A 78 -2.60 4.62 -10.05
N ILE A 79 -3.25 5.26 -9.08
CA ILE A 79 -4.70 5.19 -8.94
C ILE A 79 -5.42 6.53 -9.09
N ASN A 80 -4.71 7.63 -9.36
CA ASN A 80 -5.31 8.97 -9.39
C ASN A 80 -4.76 9.87 -10.48
N ASP A 81 -5.52 10.92 -10.78
CA ASP A 81 -5.01 12.13 -11.41
C ASP A 81 -4.64 13.14 -10.31
N PRO A 82 -3.68 14.06 -10.57
CA PRO A 82 -3.31 15.08 -9.59
C PRO A 82 -4.50 15.92 -9.14
N PHE A 83 -4.53 16.25 -7.84
CA PHE A 83 -5.58 17.10 -7.25
C PHE A 83 -5.04 17.86 -6.05
N THR A 84 -5.77 18.89 -5.63
CA THR A 84 -5.48 19.60 -4.39
C THR A 84 -6.38 19.08 -3.28
N ILE A 85 -5.80 18.70 -2.15
CA ILE A 85 -6.54 18.38 -0.93
C ILE A 85 -6.61 19.64 -0.06
N LEU A 86 -7.81 20.03 0.33
CA LEU A 86 -8.02 21.20 1.16
C LEU A 86 -7.84 20.86 2.65
N VAL A 87 -7.75 21.90 3.49
CA VAL A 87 -7.64 21.72 4.94
C VAL A 87 -8.79 20.86 5.46
N ASP A 88 -8.45 19.78 6.17
CA ASP A 88 -9.40 18.82 6.75
C ASP A 88 -10.34 18.14 5.75
N GLU A 89 -10.13 18.32 4.45
CA GLU A 89 -10.91 17.63 3.43
C GLU A 89 -10.63 16.13 3.46
N ILE A 90 -11.67 15.34 3.27
CA ILE A 90 -11.55 13.88 3.12
C ILE A 90 -11.90 13.53 1.68
N LYS A 91 -10.98 12.87 0.98
CA LYS A 91 -11.20 12.37 -0.36
C LYS A 91 -10.97 10.87 -0.38
N GLU A 92 -11.95 10.14 -0.92
CA GLU A 92 -11.88 8.69 -1.06
C GLU A 92 -11.61 8.33 -2.51
N ILE A 93 -10.59 7.50 -2.75
CA ILE A 93 -10.21 7.07 -4.08
C ILE A 93 -10.30 5.54 -4.11
N PRO A 94 -11.29 4.99 -4.82
CA PRO A 94 -11.42 3.55 -4.94
C PRO A 94 -10.35 3.01 -5.88
N PHE A 95 -9.90 1.80 -5.62
CA PHE A 95 -8.97 1.10 -6.49
C PHE A 95 -9.31 -0.38 -6.56
N SER A 96 -8.81 -1.02 -7.61
CA SER A 96 -8.96 -2.44 -7.82
C SER A 96 -7.79 -2.95 -8.64
N PHE A 97 -7.25 -4.10 -8.25
CA PHE A 97 -6.26 -4.81 -9.06
C PHE A 97 -6.40 -6.32 -8.81
N THR A 98 -5.86 -7.11 -9.74
CA THR A 98 -5.84 -8.57 -9.60
C THR A 98 -4.54 -8.99 -8.93
N LEU A 99 -4.64 -9.77 -7.86
CA LEU A 99 -3.47 -10.31 -7.20
C LEU A 99 -2.76 -11.26 -8.17
N PRO A 100 -1.49 -11.01 -8.53
CA PRO A 100 -0.78 -11.87 -9.47
C PRO A 100 -0.79 -13.34 -9.06
N LEU A 101 -0.87 -14.23 -10.05
CA LEU A 101 -0.93 -15.68 -9.81
C LEU A 101 0.34 -16.23 -9.16
N ASP A 102 1.46 -15.54 -9.33
CA ASP A 102 2.75 -15.90 -8.73
C ASP A 102 3.00 -15.22 -7.39
N THR A 103 1.99 -14.57 -6.81
CA THR A 103 2.11 -13.99 -5.47
C THR A 103 2.44 -15.09 -4.46
N PRO A 104 3.49 -14.93 -3.65
CA PRO A 104 3.85 -15.94 -2.66
C PRO A 104 2.74 -16.15 -1.62
N LEU A 105 2.60 -17.40 -1.19
CA LEU A 105 1.70 -17.74 -0.09
C LEU A 105 2.35 -17.35 1.25
N THR A 106 1.54 -16.86 2.18
CA THR A 106 2.04 -16.34 3.45
C THR A 106 2.22 -17.46 4.50
N TYR A 107 3.06 -18.43 4.21
CA TYR A 107 3.45 -19.45 5.16
C TYR A 107 4.70 -19.05 5.92
N GLY A 108 4.74 -19.39 7.20
CA GLY A 108 5.93 -19.19 8.01
C GLY A 108 6.36 -17.72 8.07
N LYS A 109 7.58 -17.45 7.62
CA LYS A 109 8.16 -16.11 7.64
C LYS A 109 7.94 -15.31 6.37
N VAL A 110 7.18 -15.83 5.40
CA VAL A 110 6.82 -15.10 4.19
C VAL A 110 5.73 -14.09 4.52
N LYS A 111 5.96 -12.82 4.20
CA LYS A 111 4.99 -11.75 4.40
C LYS A 111 4.64 -11.12 3.07
N VAL A 112 3.38 -10.72 2.94
CA VAL A 112 2.89 -9.95 1.78
C VAL A 112 2.11 -8.77 2.33
N TRP A 113 2.32 -7.60 1.76
CA TRP A 113 1.59 -6.41 2.18
C TRP A 113 1.33 -5.48 1.01
N ILE A 114 0.32 -4.66 1.19
CA ILE A 114 -0.05 -3.61 0.25
C ILE A 114 0.40 -2.30 0.86
N ALA A 115 1.25 -1.57 0.14
CA ALA A 115 1.73 -0.27 0.55
C ALA A 115 1.05 0.81 -0.29
N THR A 116 0.64 1.87 0.37
CA THR A 116 0.11 3.06 -0.28
C THR A 116 1.09 4.19 -0.06
N SER A 117 1.47 4.89 -1.12
CA SER A 117 2.28 6.09 -1.03
C SER A 117 1.62 7.24 -1.78
N VAL A 118 1.65 8.41 -1.16
CA VAL A 118 1.05 9.63 -1.72
C VAL A 118 2.16 10.65 -1.95
N ASP A 119 2.33 11.03 -3.21
CA ASP A 119 3.34 12.00 -3.61
C ASP A 119 2.78 13.41 -3.42
N ILE A 120 3.34 14.15 -2.49
CA ILE A 120 2.92 15.53 -2.19
C ILE A 120 4.04 16.48 -2.58
N LYS A 121 3.69 17.47 -3.40
CA LYS A 121 4.65 18.47 -3.85
C LYS A 121 5.25 19.24 -2.67
N ASN A 122 6.58 19.26 -2.58
CA ASN A 122 7.35 20.01 -1.58
C ASN A 122 7.03 19.60 -0.13
N ALA A 123 6.69 18.34 0.09
CA ALA A 123 6.38 17.83 1.43
C ALA A 123 6.83 16.38 1.59
N VAL A 124 6.82 15.90 2.83
CA VAL A 124 7.07 14.49 3.12
C VAL A 124 5.86 13.66 2.66
N ASP A 125 6.14 12.57 1.95
CA ASP A 125 5.10 11.68 1.41
C ASP A 125 4.52 10.80 2.51
N PRO A 126 3.20 10.88 2.77
CA PRO A 126 2.56 9.95 3.69
C PRO A 126 2.51 8.54 3.12
N ARG A 127 2.55 7.54 3.99
CA ARG A 127 2.53 6.13 3.64
C ARG A 127 1.60 5.36 4.54
N ASP A 128 1.11 4.25 4.03
CA ASP A 128 0.33 3.27 4.77
C ASP A 128 0.72 1.87 4.33
N GLU A 129 0.75 0.91 5.24
CA GLU A 129 1.08 -0.47 4.95
C GLU A 129 0.04 -1.39 5.58
N ASP A 130 -0.52 -2.29 4.77
CA ASP A 130 -1.52 -3.25 5.19
C ASP A 130 -1.06 -4.66 4.84
N PHE A 131 -0.77 -5.46 5.85
CA PHE A 131 -0.40 -6.85 5.65
C PHE A 131 -1.62 -7.67 5.30
N ILE A 132 -1.45 -8.60 4.35
CA ILE A 132 -2.51 -9.51 3.93
C ILE A 132 -2.03 -10.95 4.07
N ASP A 133 -2.98 -11.86 4.22
CA ASP A 133 -2.73 -13.28 4.15
C ASP A 133 -3.03 -13.76 2.73
N VAL A 134 -2.08 -14.48 2.14
CA VAL A 134 -2.25 -15.10 0.82
C VAL A 134 -2.29 -16.61 1.03
N VAL A 135 -3.44 -17.18 0.71
CA VAL A 135 -3.72 -18.61 0.93
C VAL A 135 -3.86 -19.34 -0.39
N PRO A 136 -3.69 -20.69 -0.42
CA PRO A 136 -3.80 -21.44 -1.65
C PRO A 136 -5.18 -21.33 -2.30
N THR A 137 -5.21 -21.38 -3.64
CA THR A 137 -6.47 -21.55 -4.37
C THR A 137 -7.06 -22.94 -4.07
N PRO A 138 -8.38 -23.14 -4.19
CA PRO A 138 -8.98 -24.44 -3.93
C PRO A 138 -8.36 -25.57 -4.77
N LEU A 139 -7.98 -25.28 -6.03
CA LEU A 139 -7.34 -26.27 -6.90
C LEU A 139 -5.96 -26.68 -6.39
N VAL A 140 -5.14 -25.71 -5.99
CA VAL A 140 -3.81 -25.96 -5.40
C VAL A 140 -3.95 -26.71 -4.09
N HIS A 141 -4.90 -26.33 -3.25
CA HIS A 141 -5.16 -26.99 -1.98
C HIS A 141 -5.61 -28.44 -2.19
N ALA A 142 -6.50 -28.69 -3.13
CA ALA A 142 -6.94 -30.05 -3.47
C ALA A 142 -5.78 -30.90 -3.97
N ALA A 143 -4.86 -30.35 -4.77
CA ALA A 143 -3.68 -31.05 -5.25
C ALA A 143 -2.75 -31.48 -4.12
N PHE A 144 -2.61 -30.68 -3.07
CA PHE A 144 -1.81 -31.03 -1.91
C PHE A 144 -2.47 -32.06 -1.01
N LEU A 145 -3.80 -32.14 -1.02
CA LEU A 145 -4.55 -33.12 -0.22
C LEU A 145 -4.69 -34.47 -0.92
N ALA A 146 -4.55 -34.49 -2.21
CA ALA A 146 -4.58 -35.74 -3.00
C ALA A 146 -3.24 -36.46 -2.96
#